data_dbfc3f8172a45ca7d510192e105f7772
#
_entry.id   dbfc3f8172a45ca7d510192e105f7772
#
_cell.length_a   1.000
_cell.length_b   1.000
_cell.length_c   1.000
_cell.angle_alpha   90.00
_cell.angle_beta   90.00
_cell.angle_gamma   90.00
#
_symmetry.space_group_name_H-M   'P 1'
#
loop_
_entity.id
_entity.type
_entity.pdbx_description
1 polymer ?
#
loop_
_entity_poly.entity_id
_entity_poly.type
_entity_poly.pdbx_seq_one_letter_code
_entity_poly.pdbx_strand_id
1 'polypeptide(L)'
;MGGSQIWLDTTETLTVHEMLKAICVVSANDCCVAMAEYIAGSQEMFVEQMNKRAKELGMNDTTFKNCHGIDEDGHVTSSYDIAIMSRELITKHPKIMEYTTIWMDSLRDGKSELVNTNKLVRNYAGCTGLKTGSTSVALFNLSATATRDGLSLIAVIMKGETSKIRFAEAQKLLDYGFSNYQYALCGSKGDVVKCVEVNKGLMPTVELTLENDCGALIGKGQNKNVTSDINTVSYTHLTLPTIR
;
A
#
# COMPACT_ATOMS: atom_id res chain seq x y z
N MET A 1 25.75 -10.95 -0.06
CA MET A 1 24.77 -9.87 0.03
C MET A 1 24.78 -9.27 1.43
N GLY A 2 24.58 -7.98 1.60
CA GLY A 2 24.57 -7.33 2.93
C GLY A 2 23.14 -7.09 3.44
N GLY A 3 23.03 -6.59 4.70
CA GLY A 3 21.77 -6.24 5.34
C GLY A 3 20.99 -7.45 5.89
N SER A 4 19.67 -7.25 6.08
CA SER A 4 18.77 -8.28 6.62
C SER A 4 18.55 -9.41 5.62
N GLN A 5 18.59 -10.65 6.08
CA GLN A 5 18.45 -11.85 5.25
C GLN A 5 17.77 -12.97 6.04
N ILE A 6 17.13 -13.90 5.36
CA ILE A 6 16.68 -15.17 5.93
C ILE A 6 17.64 -16.32 5.57
N TRP A 7 18.75 -15.98 4.90
CA TRP A 7 19.79 -16.93 4.47
C TRP A 7 19.22 -18.01 3.57
N LEU A 8 18.71 -17.58 2.37
CA LEU A 8 18.22 -18.50 1.35
C LEU A 8 19.30 -19.51 0.96
N ASP A 9 18.91 -20.77 0.91
CA ASP A 9 19.74 -21.86 0.42
C ASP A 9 19.35 -22.22 -1.02
N THR A 10 20.32 -22.51 -1.86
CA THR A 10 20.09 -22.89 -3.28
C THR A 10 19.36 -24.23 -3.43
N THR A 11 19.29 -25.02 -2.38
CA THR A 11 18.60 -26.33 -2.36
C THR A 11 17.18 -26.26 -1.79
N GLU A 12 16.78 -25.12 -1.22
CA GLU A 12 15.41 -24.95 -0.68
C GLU A 12 14.45 -24.37 -1.73
N THR A 13 13.18 -24.67 -1.53
CA THR A 13 12.09 -24.09 -2.31
C THR A 13 11.14 -23.35 -1.36
N LEU A 14 10.96 -22.06 -1.58
CA LEU A 14 9.99 -21.24 -0.86
C LEU A 14 8.89 -20.78 -1.83
N THR A 15 7.67 -20.70 -1.33
CA THR A 15 6.55 -20.15 -2.08
C THR A 15 6.65 -18.62 -2.18
N VAL A 16 6.01 -18.03 -3.18
CA VAL A 16 5.89 -16.56 -3.30
C VAL A 16 5.30 -15.95 -2.02
N HIS A 17 4.36 -16.65 -1.37
CA HIS A 17 3.79 -16.23 -0.08
C HIS A 17 4.86 -16.13 1.01
N GLU A 18 5.71 -17.12 1.17
CA GLU A 18 6.80 -17.13 2.16
C GLU A 18 7.85 -16.06 1.86
N MET A 19 8.18 -15.87 0.58
CA MET A 19 9.10 -14.82 0.14
C MET A 19 8.57 -13.41 0.45
N LEU A 20 7.30 -13.14 0.14
CA LEU A 20 6.65 -11.86 0.49
C LEU A 20 6.57 -11.65 1.99
N LYS A 21 6.29 -12.70 2.77
CA LYS A 21 6.33 -12.65 4.23
C LYS A 21 7.72 -12.24 4.73
N ALA A 22 8.79 -12.87 4.25
CA ALA A 22 10.15 -12.52 4.63
C ALA A 22 10.52 -11.08 4.25
N ILE A 23 10.15 -10.63 3.06
CA ILE A 23 10.39 -9.25 2.59
C ILE A 23 9.67 -8.24 3.47
N CYS A 24 8.39 -8.44 3.74
CA CYS A 24 7.57 -7.47 4.46
C CYS A 24 7.88 -7.43 5.96
N VAL A 25 8.12 -8.59 6.59
CA VAL A 25 8.28 -8.70 8.05
C VAL A 25 9.72 -8.41 8.48
N VAL A 26 10.71 -9.11 7.92
CA VAL A 26 12.12 -8.98 8.36
C VAL A 26 13.00 -8.23 7.36
N SER A 27 12.43 -7.74 6.25
CA SER A 27 13.20 -6.99 5.25
C SER A 27 14.29 -7.84 4.56
N ALA A 28 13.99 -9.08 4.22
CA ALA A 28 14.94 -10.03 3.66
C ALA A 28 15.41 -9.60 2.26
N ASN A 29 16.65 -9.13 2.16
CA ASN A 29 17.26 -8.66 0.91
C ASN A 29 17.50 -9.79 -0.08
N ASP A 30 17.89 -10.96 0.39
CA ASP A 30 18.05 -12.18 -0.42
C ASP A 30 16.74 -12.59 -1.09
N CYS A 31 15.62 -12.48 -0.38
CA CYS A 31 14.30 -12.70 -0.97
C CYS A 31 13.94 -11.63 -2.03
N CYS A 32 14.35 -10.36 -1.83
CA CYS A 32 14.13 -9.33 -2.85
C CYS A 32 14.85 -9.68 -4.16
N VAL A 33 16.10 -10.15 -4.05
CA VAL A 33 16.89 -10.55 -5.22
C VAL A 33 16.27 -11.76 -5.92
N ALA A 34 15.98 -12.81 -5.17
CA ALA A 34 15.39 -14.02 -5.73
C ALA A 34 14.03 -13.73 -6.41
N MET A 35 13.20 -12.87 -5.82
CA MET A 35 11.94 -12.45 -6.44
C MET A 35 12.16 -11.58 -7.68
N ALA A 36 13.15 -10.70 -7.68
CA ALA A 36 13.49 -9.87 -8.84
C ALA A 36 13.95 -10.74 -10.03
N GLU A 37 14.82 -11.71 -9.78
CA GLU A 37 15.28 -12.67 -10.79
C GLU A 37 14.13 -13.55 -11.29
N TYR A 38 13.28 -14.02 -10.40
CA TYR A 38 12.10 -14.83 -10.78
C TYR A 38 11.13 -14.07 -11.68
N ILE A 39 10.88 -12.78 -11.40
CA ILE A 39 9.90 -11.96 -12.13
C ILE A 39 10.45 -11.46 -13.46
N ALA A 40 11.70 -11.00 -13.47
CA ALA A 40 12.27 -10.26 -14.60
C ALA A 40 13.47 -10.96 -15.28
N GLY A 41 13.93 -12.10 -14.74
CA GLY A 41 15.09 -12.83 -15.25
C GLY A 41 16.43 -12.33 -14.70
N SER A 42 16.54 -11.07 -14.27
CA SER A 42 17.69 -10.53 -13.56
C SER A 42 17.32 -9.36 -12.66
N GLN A 43 18.21 -8.99 -11.73
CA GLN A 43 18.03 -7.81 -10.89
C GLN A 43 17.99 -6.52 -11.72
N GLU A 44 18.86 -6.40 -12.70
CA GLU A 44 18.96 -5.22 -13.58
C GLU A 44 17.64 -4.99 -14.32
N MET A 45 17.09 -6.02 -14.94
CA MET A 45 15.80 -5.95 -15.64
C MET A 45 14.65 -5.61 -14.67
N PHE A 46 14.68 -6.13 -13.44
CA PHE A 46 13.69 -5.77 -12.44
C PHE A 46 13.80 -4.31 -12.01
N VAL A 47 15.03 -3.80 -11.82
CA VAL A 47 15.28 -2.39 -11.49
C VAL A 47 14.82 -1.46 -12.64
N GLU A 48 14.99 -1.86 -13.87
CA GLU A 48 14.42 -1.12 -15.03
C GLU A 48 12.88 -1.04 -14.94
N GLN A 49 12.23 -2.16 -14.60
CA GLN A 49 10.77 -2.18 -14.38
C GLN A 49 10.35 -1.31 -13.19
N MET A 50 11.11 -1.32 -12.08
CA MET A 50 10.88 -0.44 -10.93
C MET A 50 10.96 1.04 -11.34
N ASN A 51 11.99 1.44 -12.09
CA ASN A 51 12.15 2.81 -12.56
C ASN A 51 11.08 3.23 -13.57
N LYS A 52 10.67 2.32 -14.47
CA LYS A 52 9.55 2.56 -15.38
C LYS A 52 8.26 2.80 -14.57
N ARG A 53 7.98 1.94 -13.58
CA ARG A 53 6.80 2.08 -12.73
C ARG A 53 6.81 3.36 -11.91
N ALA A 54 7.96 3.75 -11.36
CA ALA A 54 8.12 5.03 -10.66
C ALA A 54 7.71 6.22 -11.54
N LYS A 55 8.16 6.26 -12.80
CA LYS A 55 7.77 7.29 -13.76
C LYS A 55 6.28 7.29 -14.06
N GLU A 56 5.67 6.12 -14.27
CA GLU A 56 4.22 5.97 -14.49
C GLU A 56 3.40 6.49 -13.33
N LEU A 57 3.90 6.35 -12.10
CA LEU A 57 3.27 6.85 -10.87
C LEU A 57 3.53 8.34 -10.62
N GLY A 58 4.40 8.98 -11.39
CA GLY A 58 4.79 10.38 -11.19
C GLY A 58 5.79 10.60 -10.05
N MET A 59 6.57 9.56 -9.68
CA MET A 59 7.64 9.64 -8.69
C MET A 59 8.89 10.28 -9.31
N ASN A 60 8.89 11.61 -9.41
CA ASN A 60 9.88 12.35 -10.18
C ASN A 60 11.24 12.49 -9.49
N ASP A 61 11.30 12.31 -8.18
CA ASP A 61 12.52 12.40 -7.37
C ASP A 61 13.11 11.00 -7.07
N THR A 62 12.64 9.95 -7.76
CA THR A 62 13.01 8.57 -7.45
C THR A 62 13.82 7.95 -8.58
N THR A 63 14.95 7.36 -8.20
CA THR A 63 15.75 6.48 -9.05
C THR A 63 16.16 5.26 -8.25
N PHE A 64 15.78 4.08 -8.70
CA PHE A 64 16.21 2.81 -8.12
C PHE A 64 17.48 2.32 -8.82
N LYS A 65 18.44 1.81 -8.04
CA LYS A 65 19.68 1.18 -8.51
C LYS A 65 19.72 -0.30 -8.22
N ASN A 66 19.01 -0.73 -7.17
CA ASN A 66 18.86 -2.13 -6.79
C ASN A 66 17.45 -2.41 -6.26
N CYS A 67 17.10 -3.67 -6.10
CA CYS A 67 15.77 -4.11 -5.69
C CYS A 67 15.58 -4.23 -4.18
N HIS A 68 16.61 -4.01 -3.37
CA HIS A 68 16.60 -4.27 -1.92
C HIS A 68 16.86 -3.03 -1.05
N GLY A 69 17.34 -1.92 -1.64
CA GLY A 69 17.47 -0.64 -0.93
C GLY A 69 18.77 -0.46 -0.15
N ILE A 70 19.81 -1.25 -0.39
CA ILE A 70 21.16 -0.97 0.13
C ILE A 70 21.71 0.28 -0.57
N ASP A 71 22.49 1.08 0.18
CA ASP A 71 23.10 2.31 -0.32
C ASP A 71 23.89 2.07 -1.62
N GLU A 72 23.60 2.86 -2.63
CA GLU A 72 24.25 2.89 -3.93
C GLU A 72 24.17 4.29 -4.50
N ASP A 73 25.22 4.74 -5.17
CA ASP A 73 25.26 6.08 -5.73
C ASP A 73 24.13 6.31 -6.76
N GLY A 74 23.37 7.38 -6.55
CA GLY A 74 22.18 7.67 -7.35
C GLY A 74 20.91 6.85 -7.01
N HIS A 75 20.92 6.03 -5.96
CA HIS A 75 19.71 5.41 -5.41
C HIS A 75 19.01 6.40 -4.49
N VAL A 76 18.06 7.13 -5.03
CA VAL A 76 17.42 8.27 -4.35
C VAL A 76 15.90 8.22 -4.44
N THR A 77 15.25 8.87 -3.48
CA THR A 77 13.79 9.06 -3.47
C THR A 77 13.45 10.27 -2.59
N SER A 78 12.17 10.68 -2.58
CA SER A 78 11.62 11.67 -1.66
C SER A 78 10.50 11.06 -0.79
N SER A 79 10.18 11.73 0.32
CA SER A 79 9.05 11.31 1.18
C SER A 79 7.72 11.39 0.43
N TYR A 80 7.59 12.32 -0.51
CA TYR A 80 6.40 12.46 -1.35
C TYR A 80 6.25 11.28 -2.30
N ASP A 81 7.32 10.89 -2.98
CA ASP A 81 7.30 9.76 -3.92
C ASP A 81 7.01 8.43 -3.19
N ILE A 82 7.59 8.23 -2.02
CA ILE A 82 7.27 7.07 -1.19
C ILE A 82 5.79 7.08 -0.74
N ALA A 83 5.20 8.24 -0.47
CA ALA A 83 3.78 8.34 -0.16
C ALA A 83 2.91 7.98 -1.38
N ILE A 84 3.29 8.42 -2.60
CA ILE A 84 2.61 8.04 -3.86
C ILE A 84 2.64 6.52 -4.04
N MET A 85 3.83 5.91 -3.95
CA MET A 85 4.00 4.46 -4.07
C MET A 85 3.21 3.70 -3.01
N SER A 86 3.25 4.17 -1.78
CA SER A 86 2.51 3.56 -0.67
C SER A 86 1.01 3.61 -0.89
N ARG A 87 0.48 4.75 -1.38
CA ARG A 87 -0.94 4.88 -1.74
C ARG A 87 -1.33 3.91 -2.85
N GLU A 88 -0.55 3.84 -3.92
CA GLU A 88 -0.80 2.89 -5.02
C GLU A 88 -0.85 1.46 -4.48
N LEU A 89 0.11 1.08 -3.66
CA LEU A 89 0.22 -0.26 -3.10
C LEU A 89 -1.01 -0.64 -2.25
N ILE A 90 -1.43 0.22 -1.31
CA ILE A 90 -2.56 -0.12 -0.42
C ILE A 90 -3.92 -0.01 -1.11
N THR A 91 -4.06 0.82 -2.17
CA THR A 91 -5.34 1.00 -2.86
C THR A 91 -5.54 0.02 -4.01
N LYS A 92 -4.48 -0.32 -4.74
CA LYS A 92 -4.55 -1.21 -5.92
C LYS A 92 -4.15 -2.66 -5.61
N HIS A 93 -3.36 -2.85 -4.56
CA HIS A 93 -2.86 -4.17 -4.16
C HIS A 93 -3.10 -4.41 -2.65
N PRO A 94 -4.35 -4.31 -2.16
CA PRO A 94 -4.66 -4.35 -0.72
C PRO A 94 -4.23 -5.66 -0.03
N LYS A 95 -4.04 -6.75 -0.78
CA LYS A 95 -3.50 -8.01 -0.26
C LYS A 95 -2.12 -7.86 0.40
N ILE A 96 -1.37 -6.79 0.09
CA ILE A 96 -0.09 -6.55 0.76
C ILE A 96 -0.25 -6.40 2.28
N MET A 97 -1.41 -5.94 2.74
CA MET A 97 -1.68 -5.77 4.17
C MET A 97 -1.76 -7.12 4.92
N GLU A 98 -2.01 -8.23 4.23
CA GLU A 98 -1.93 -9.57 4.81
C GLU A 98 -0.53 -9.89 5.34
N TYR A 99 0.51 -9.26 4.76
CA TYR A 99 1.92 -9.42 5.15
C TYR A 99 2.41 -8.30 6.06
N THR A 100 2.06 -7.04 5.74
CA THR A 100 2.60 -5.88 6.46
C THR A 100 2.03 -5.71 7.86
N THR A 101 0.90 -6.35 8.17
CA THR A 101 0.28 -6.39 9.50
C THR A 101 0.77 -7.53 10.38
N ILE A 102 1.54 -8.47 9.85
CA ILE A 102 2.11 -9.56 10.65
C ILE A 102 3.11 -8.97 11.64
N TRP A 103 2.90 -9.22 12.94
CA TRP A 103 3.88 -8.86 13.98
C TRP A 103 4.95 -9.91 14.13
N MET A 104 4.56 -11.17 14.27
CA MET A 104 5.47 -12.31 14.38
C MET A 104 4.91 -13.48 13.58
N ASP A 105 5.81 -14.22 12.95
CA ASP A 105 5.50 -15.45 12.21
C ASP A 105 6.77 -16.30 12.10
N SER A 106 6.72 -17.39 11.36
CA SER A 106 7.87 -18.25 11.11
C SER A 106 7.87 -18.78 9.68
N LEU A 107 9.04 -19.26 9.26
CA LEU A 107 9.25 -20.04 8.04
C LEU A 107 9.90 -21.39 8.38
N ARG A 108 9.99 -22.27 7.38
CA ARG A 108 10.69 -23.55 7.48
C ARG A 108 10.19 -24.39 8.66
N ASP A 109 8.87 -24.53 8.78
CA ASP A 109 8.22 -25.29 9.88
C ASP A 109 8.63 -24.81 11.29
N GLY A 110 8.70 -23.49 11.46
CA GLY A 110 9.02 -22.88 12.75
C GLY A 110 10.52 -22.71 13.03
N LYS A 111 11.41 -23.13 12.13
CA LYS A 111 12.87 -23.03 12.34
C LYS A 111 13.42 -21.61 12.15
N SER A 112 12.71 -20.74 11.46
CA SER A 112 13.11 -19.35 11.21
C SER A 112 12.03 -18.43 11.74
N GLU A 113 12.26 -17.79 12.88
CA GLU A 113 11.34 -16.80 13.43
C GLU A 113 11.43 -15.48 12.67
N LEU A 114 10.29 -14.87 12.40
CA LEU A 114 10.16 -13.57 11.78
C LEU A 114 9.54 -12.60 12.77
N VAL A 115 10.20 -11.47 13.02
CA VAL A 115 9.66 -10.38 13.85
C VAL A 115 9.66 -9.09 13.06
N ASN A 116 8.50 -8.44 12.97
CA ASN A 116 8.35 -7.26 12.15
C ASN A 116 9.23 -6.11 12.64
N THR A 117 9.97 -5.54 11.69
CA THR A 117 10.82 -4.37 11.93
C THR A 117 10.00 -3.09 12.19
N ASN A 118 8.72 -3.07 11.76
CA ASN A 118 7.80 -1.97 12.02
C ASN A 118 7.07 -2.15 13.36
N LYS A 119 7.60 -1.54 14.40
CA LYS A 119 7.02 -1.61 15.76
C LYS A 119 5.62 -1.02 15.88
N LEU A 120 5.18 -0.17 14.92
CA LEU A 120 3.83 0.40 14.94
C LEU A 120 2.75 -0.67 14.72
N VAL A 121 3.06 -1.75 14.02
CA VAL A 121 2.14 -2.88 13.82
C VAL A 121 1.61 -3.43 15.16
N ARG A 122 2.45 -3.45 16.20
CA ARG A 122 2.07 -3.87 17.53
C ARG A 122 1.56 -2.73 18.41
N ASN A 123 2.13 -1.53 18.27
CA ASN A 123 2.05 -0.47 19.28
C ASN A 123 1.15 0.71 18.87
N TYR A 124 0.60 0.73 17.64
CA TYR A 124 -0.22 1.83 17.16
C TYR A 124 -1.56 1.29 16.63
N ALA A 125 -2.65 1.75 17.26
CA ALA A 125 -4.00 1.28 16.91
C ALA A 125 -4.35 1.61 15.45
N GLY A 126 -4.84 0.60 14.73
CA GLY A 126 -5.21 0.71 13.32
C GLY A 126 -4.03 0.67 12.35
N CYS A 127 -2.78 0.41 12.80
CA CYS A 127 -1.64 0.29 11.90
C CYS A 127 -1.82 -0.85 10.91
N THR A 128 -1.67 -0.56 9.62
CA THR A 128 -1.75 -1.51 8.50
C THR A 128 -0.40 -1.77 7.82
N GLY A 129 0.67 -1.15 8.32
CA GLY A 129 2.02 -1.35 7.81
C GLY A 129 2.78 -0.03 7.70
N LEU A 130 3.58 0.21 6.67
CA LEU A 130 3.98 -0.64 5.56
C LEU A 130 5.39 -1.19 5.79
N LYS A 131 6.42 -0.31 5.63
CA LYS A 131 7.81 -0.76 5.57
C LYS A 131 8.77 0.20 6.25
N THR A 132 9.73 -0.39 6.97
CA THR A 132 10.91 0.30 7.50
C THR A 132 12.10 0.11 6.56
N GLY A 133 13.05 1.04 6.60
CA GLY A 133 14.37 0.91 6.01
C GLY A 133 15.42 1.56 6.91
N SER A 134 16.63 1.04 6.90
CA SER A 134 17.76 1.71 7.55
C SER A 134 19.07 1.30 6.92
N THR A 135 19.91 2.29 6.65
CA THR A 135 21.28 2.13 6.16
C THR A 135 22.19 3.13 6.86
N SER A 136 23.49 3.04 6.63
CA SER A 136 24.46 4.00 7.19
C SER A 136 24.34 5.41 6.60
N VAL A 137 23.87 5.53 5.36
CA VAL A 137 23.74 6.81 4.65
C VAL A 137 22.31 7.36 4.75
N ALA A 138 21.31 6.53 4.48
CA ALA A 138 19.91 6.93 4.52
C ALA A 138 19.33 7.02 5.95
N LEU A 139 20.06 6.56 6.97
CA LEU A 139 19.62 6.50 8.37
C LEU A 139 18.28 5.72 8.52
N PHE A 140 17.37 6.18 9.36
CA PHE A 140 16.14 5.45 9.70
C PHE A 140 14.94 6.01 8.93
N ASN A 141 14.34 5.15 8.09
CA ASN A 141 13.21 5.49 7.23
C ASN A 141 11.98 4.64 7.58
N LEU A 142 10.79 5.18 7.33
CA LEU A 142 9.52 4.51 7.57
C LEU A 142 8.46 5.07 6.64
N SER A 143 7.78 4.19 5.91
CA SER A 143 6.43 4.44 5.42
C SER A 143 5.46 3.74 6.36
N ALA A 144 4.66 4.50 7.10
CA ALA A 144 3.65 3.99 8.01
C ALA A 144 2.26 4.22 7.44
N THR A 145 1.38 3.23 7.59
CA THR A 145 -0.03 3.33 7.22
C THR A 145 -0.91 2.92 8.38
N ALA A 146 -2.03 3.60 8.51
CA ALA A 146 -3.04 3.24 9.50
C ALA A 146 -4.44 3.56 8.99
N THR A 147 -5.43 2.76 9.42
CA THR A 147 -6.83 2.95 9.07
C THR A 147 -7.68 2.98 10.33
N ARG A 148 -8.52 4.01 10.46
CA ARG A 148 -9.51 4.14 11.54
C ARG A 148 -10.80 4.72 10.96
N ASP A 149 -11.93 4.15 11.31
CA ASP A 149 -13.26 4.65 10.92
C ASP A 149 -13.37 4.97 9.41
N GLY A 150 -12.84 4.10 8.56
CA GLY A 150 -12.84 4.25 7.11
C GLY A 150 -11.80 5.23 6.55
N LEU A 151 -11.11 6.01 7.38
CA LEU A 151 -10.00 6.88 6.96
C LEU A 151 -8.68 6.12 7.01
N SER A 152 -8.01 6.04 5.85
CA SER A 152 -6.63 5.53 5.74
C SER A 152 -5.65 6.68 5.58
N LEU A 153 -4.59 6.68 6.37
CA LEU A 153 -3.53 7.69 6.35
C LEU A 153 -2.16 7.03 6.10
N ILE A 154 -1.30 7.80 5.45
CA ILE A 154 0.09 7.44 5.18
C ILE A 154 0.99 8.51 5.80
N ALA A 155 1.97 8.10 6.59
CA ALA A 155 3.01 8.98 7.12
C ALA A 155 4.38 8.46 6.69
N VAL A 156 5.16 9.28 6.01
CA VAL A 156 6.49 8.93 5.53
C VAL A 156 7.54 9.75 6.26
N ILE A 157 8.45 9.05 6.91
CA ILE A 157 9.62 9.62 7.60
C ILE A 157 10.87 9.17 6.85
N MET A 158 11.66 10.12 6.41
CA MET A 158 12.95 9.85 5.77
C MET A 158 14.07 10.43 6.60
N LYS A 159 15.20 9.72 6.64
CA LYS A 159 16.44 10.16 7.27
C LYS A 159 16.30 10.56 8.75
N GLY A 160 15.47 9.83 9.51
CA GLY A 160 15.40 10.02 10.96
C GLY A 160 16.72 9.63 11.62
N GLU A 161 17.17 10.40 12.61
CA GLU A 161 18.46 10.18 13.28
C GLU A 161 18.50 8.84 14.05
N THR A 162 17.37 8.42 14.59
CA THR A 162 17.26 7.16 15.33
C THR A 162 15.97 6.41 15.00
N SER A 163 15.99 5.10 15.25
CA SER A 163 14.79 4.27 15.14
C SER A 163 13.63 4.78 16.03
N LYS A 164 13.93 5.33 17.22
CA LYS A 164 12.93 5.90 18.13
C LYS A 164 12.27 7.13 17.52
N ILE A 165 13.06 8.04 16.96
CA ILE A 165 12.58 9.28 16.33
C ILE A 165 11.65 8.96 15.16
N ARG A 166 12.04 8.07 14.22
CA ARG A 166 11.19 7.76 13.06
C ARG A 166 9.79 7.25 13.46
N PHE A 167 9.70 6.42 14.50
CA PHE A 167 8.40 5.93 14.98
C PHE A 167 7.60 7.04 15.67
N ALA A 168 8.24 7.86 16.52
CA ALA A 168 7.58 8.94 17.21
C ALA A 168 7.02 10.00 16.23
N GLU A 169 7.79 10.38 15.22
CA GLU A 169 7.35 11.36 14.23
C GLU A 169 6.23 10.79 13.33
N ALA A 170 6.31 9.52 12.94
CA ALA A 170 5.23 8.88 12.19
C ALA A 170 3.92 8.84 13.01
N GLN A 171 3.99 8.52 14.30
CA GLN A 171 2.82 8.55 15.18
C GLN A 171 2.23 9.96 15.27
N LYS A 172 3.04 11.00 15.47
CA LYS A 172 2.56 12.39 15.51
C LYS A 172 1.83 12.79 14.23
N LEU A 173 2.36 12.43 13.06
CA LEU A 173 1.71 12.73 11.77
C LEU A 173 0.39 12.00 11.64
N LEU A 174 0.34 10.71 11.98
CA LEU A 174 -0.90 9.92 11.94
C LEU A 174 -1.93 10.45 12.93
N ASP A 175 -1.51 10.78 14.17
CA ASP A 175 -2.39 11.35 15.19
C ASP A 175 -2.93 12.72 14.78
N TYR A 176 -2.08 13.57 14.16
CA TYR A 176 -2.54 14.82 13.56
C TYR A 176 -3.62 14.59 12.50
N GLY A 177 -3.40 13.64 11.58
CA GLY A 177 -4.36 13.29 10.55
C GLY A 177 -5.69 12.82 11.14
N PHE A 178 -5.67 11.83 12.03
CA PHE A 178 -6.87 11.30 12.67
C PHE A 178 -7.56 12.29 13.63
N SER A 179 -6.83 13.28 14.16
CA SER A 179 -7.43 14.30 15.01
C SER A 179 -8.16 15.37 14.21
N ASN A 180 -7.70 15.68 13.01
CA ASN A 180 -8.22 16.80 12.21
C ASN A 180 -9.14 16.39 11.07
N TYR A 181 -9.05 15.14 10.60
CA TYR A 181 -9.78 14.66 9.44
C TYR A 181 -10.61 13.42 9.76
N GLN A 182 -11.64 13.19 8.96
CA GLN A 182 -12.48 12.00 8.99
C GLN A 182 -12.97 11.66 7.59
N TYR A 183 -13.35 10.40 7.39
CA TYR A 183 -14.05 9.97 6.19
C TYR A 183 -15.55 10.06 6.45
N ALA A 184 -16.25 10.88 5.67
CA ALA A 184 -17.71 10.97 5.70
C ALA A 184 -18.26 10.00 4.66
N LEU A 185 -18.80 8.89 5.11
CA LEU A 185 -19.48 7.93 4.24
C LEU A 185 -20.81 8.55 3.78
N CYS A 186 -21.04 8.63 2.47
CA CYS A 186 -22.24 9.19 1.84
C CYS A 186 -23.18 8.11 1.36
N GLY A 187 -22.70 6.90 1.11
CA GLY A 187 -23.48 5.72 0.71
C GLY A 187 -22.63 4.47 0.71
N SER A 188 -23.25 3.35 0.96
CA SER A 188 -22.61 2.04 1.00
C SER A 188 -22.84 1.26 -0.29
N LYS A 189 -21.93 0.35 -0.61
CA LYS A 189 -22.09 -0.61 -1.71
C LYS A 189 -23.46 -1.31 -1.59
N GLY A 190 -24.21 -1.29 -2.69
CA GLY A 190 -25.55 -1.90 -2.77
C GLY A 190 -26.70 -0.97 -2.40
N ASP A 191 -26.42 0.24 -1.86
CA ASP A 191 -27.48 1.22 -1.59
C ASP A 191 -28.13 1.63 -2.90
N VAL A 192 -29.48 1.63 -2.93
CA VAL A 192 -30.27 2.10 -4.07
C VAL A 192 -30.21 3.62 -4.11
N VAL A 193 -29.62 4.16 -5.18
CA VAL A 193 -29.43 5.60 -5.35
C VAL A 193 -30.49 6.25 -6.24
N LYS A 194 -31.08 5.48 -7.16
CA LYS A 194 -32.13 5.96 -8.07
C LYS A 194 -32.89 4.81 -8.74
N CYS A 195 -34.18 4.99 -8.99
CA CYS A 195 -34.95 4.17 -9.93
C CYS A 195 -35.01 4.89 -11.27
N VAL A 196 -34.72 4.23 -12.36
CA VAL A 196 -34.80 4.79 -13.71
C VAL A 196 -35.78 4.00 -14.56
N GLU A 197 -36.54 4.68 -15.42
CA GLU A 197 -37.44 4.06 -16.38
C GLU A 197 -36.67 3.40 -17.52
N VAL A 198 -37.10 2.21 -17.92
CA VAL A 198 -36.50 1.46 -19.02
C VAL A 198 -37.46 1.36 -20.18
N ASN A 199 -37.16 2.06 -21.27
CA ASN A 199 -37.93 1.99 -22.50
C ASN A 199 -37.69 0.67 -23.24
N LYS A 200 -38.75 -0.09 -23.53
CA LYS A 200 -38.70 -1.38 -24.25
C LYS A 200 -37.96 -2.51 -23.47
N GLY A 201 -37.84 -2.42 -22.14
CA GLY A 201 -37.36 -3.49 -21.30
C GLY A 201 -38.43 -4.46 -20.86
N LEU A 202 -38.07 -5.60 -20.32
CA LEU A 202 -38.97 -6.57 -19.69
C LEU A 202 -39.61 -6.00 -18.39
N MET A 203 -38.87 -5.13 -17.72
CA MET A 203 -39.31 -4.42 -16.51
C MET A 203 -39.42 -2.92 -16.83
N PRO A 204 -40.47 -2.23 -16.30
CA PRO A 204 -40.68 -0.81 -16.58
C PRO A 204 -39.62 0.09 -15.91
N THR A 205 -38.98 -0.37 -14.84
CA THR A 205 -37.96 0.36 -14.08
C THR A 205 -36.82 -0.53 -13.69
N VAL A 206 -35.66 0.06 -13.46
CA VAL A 206 -34.49 -0.60 -12.87
C VAL A 206 -33.93 0.26 -11.72
N GLU A 207 -33.55 -0.40 -10.65
CA GLU A 207 -32.85 0.23 -9.53
C GLU A 207 -31.37 0.34 -9.83
N LEU A 208 -30.81 1.54 -9.67
CA LEU A 208 -29.38 1.79 -9.73
C LEU A 208 -28.81 1.73 -8.32
N THR A 209 -27.80 0.89 -8.13
CA THR A 209 -27.14 0.72 -6.84
C THR A 209 -25.69 1.16 -6.90
N LEU A 210 -25.12 1.56 -5.75
CA LEU A 210 -23.70 1.85 -5.66
C LEU A 210 -22.87 0.58 -5.83
N GLU A 211 -21.90 0.61 -6.72
CA GLU A 211 -20.94 -0.49 -6.93
C GLU A 211 -19.94 -0.59 -5.79
N ASN A 212 -19.59 0.55 -5.17
CA ASN A 212 -18.64 0.66 -4.07
C ASN A 212 -19.14 1.68 -3.05
N ASP A 213 -18.57 1.65 -1.84
CA ASP A 213 -18.77 2.69 -0.85
C ASP A 213 -18.36 4.05 -1.41
N CYS A 214 -19.16 5.06 -1.17
CA CYS A 214 -18.94 6.43 -1.62
C CYS A 214 -18.81 7.36 -0.42
N GLY A 215 -17.81 8.22 -0.40
CA GLY A 215 -17.60 9.17 0.67
C GLY A 215 -16.51 10.19 0.36
N ALA A 216 -16.30 11.11 1.28
CA ALA A 216 -15.36 12.20 1.13
C ALA A 216 -14.45 12.36 2.36
N LEU A 217 -13.22 12.78 2.12
CA LEU A 217 -12.33 13.26 3.17
C LEU A 217 -12.75 14.68 3.57
N ILE A 218 -13.05 14.86 4.85
CA ILE A 218 -13.46 16.17 5.38
C ILE A 218 -12.71 16.48 6.68
N GLY A 219 -12.67 17.74 7.06
CA GLY A 219 -12.28 18.14 8.40
C GLY A 219 -13.28 17.66 9.44
N LYS A 220 -12.83 17.31 10.63
CA LYS A 220 -13.71 16.91 11.72
C LYS A 220 -14.76 17.97 12.02
N GLY A 221 -16.00 17.56 12.25
CA GLY A 221 -17.14 18.44 12.51
C GLY A 221 -17.77 19.06 11.27
N GLN A 222 -17.28 18.81 10.06
CA GLN A 222 -17.80 19.39 8.82
C GLN A 222 -18.85 18.51 8.13
N ASN A 223 -19.41 17.50 8.79
CA ASN A 223 -20.42 16.60 8.21
C ASN A 223 -21.61 17.32 7.56
N LYS A 224 -22.02 18.47 8.15
CA LYS A 224 -23.14 19.26 7.62
C LYS A 224 -22.87 19.93 6.26
N ASN A 225 -21.61 20.00 5.85
CA ASN A 225 -21.16 20.62 4.60
C ASN A 225 -21.05 19.60 3.45
N VAL A 226 -21.29 18.31 3.72
CA VAL A 226 -21.23 17.26 2.70
C VAL A 226 -22.58 17.18 2.02
N THR A 227 -22.58 17.39 0.71
CA THR A 227 -23.75 17.19 -0.17
C THR A 227 -23.40 16.14 -1.20
N SER A 228 -24.35 15.28 -1.55
CA SER A 228 -24.22 14.31 -2.65
C SER A 228 -25.09 14.73 -3.82
N ASP A 229 -24.53 14.66 -5.03
CA ASP A 229 -25.29 14.81 -6.27
C ASP A 229 -25.09 13.54 -7.12
N ILE A 230 -26.21 13.00 -7.64
CA ILE A 230 -26.21 11.75 -8.39
C ILE A 230 -26.59 12.04 -9.84
N ASN A 231 -25.58 12.01 -10.71
CA ASN A 231 -25.76 12.15 -12.14
C ASN A 231 -25.87 10.76 -12.80
N THR A 232 -26.99 10.50 -13.48
CA THR A 232 -27.21 9.27 -14.24
C THR A 232 -27.03 9.54 -15.72
N VAL A 233 -26.22 8.68 -16.40
CA VAL A 233 -26.02 8.74 -17.84
C VAL A 233 -26.73 7.54 -18.48
N SER A 234 -27.55 7.78 -19.49
CA SER A 234 -28.20 6.76 -20.30
C SER A 234 -27.44 6.58 -21.61
N TYR A 235 -27.00 5.36 -21.90
CA TYR A 235 -26.41 5.00 -23.19
C TYR A 235 -27.48 4.33 -24.07
N THR A 236 -27.65 4.81 -25.27
CA THR A 236 -28.60 4.24 -26.25
C THR A 236 -28.08 2.98 -26.96
N HIS A 237 -26.82 2.64 -26.78
CA HIS A 237 -26.17 1.44 -27.33
C HIS A 237 -25.43 0.69 -26.23
N LEU A 238 -25.96 -0.49 -25.87
CA LEU A 238 -25.21 -1.49 -25.10
C LEU A 238 -24.32 -2.27 -26.07
N THR A 239 -23.03 -1.99 -26.09
CA THR A 239 -22.06 -2.93 -26.63
C THR A 239 -21.79 -3.97 -25.56
N LEU A 240 -22.28 -5.20 -25.76
CA LEU A 240 -21.89 -6.32 -24.92
C LEU A 240 -20.38 -6.52 -25.01
N PRO A 241 -19.66 -6.68 -23.89
CA PRO A 241 -18.24 -7.01 -23.93
C PRO A 241 -18.07 -8.34 -24.67
N THR A 242 -17.32 -8.31 -25.75
CA THR A 242 -16.93 -9.51 -26.47
C THR A 242 -15.89 -10.23 -25.60
N ILE A 243 -16.28 -11.35 -25.00
CA ILE A 243 -15.33 -12.26 -24.36
C ILE A 243 -14.50 -12.89 -25.48
N ARG A 244 -13.20 -12.62 -25.47
CA ARG A 244 -12.20 -13.38 -26.24
C ARG A 244 -11.37 -14.21 -25.31
#